data_7545280966952368363db7294ff9334a
#
_entry.id   7545280966952368363db7294ff9334a
#
_cell.length_a   1.000
_cell.length_b   1.000
_cell.length_c   1.000
_cell.angle_alpha   90.00
_cell.angle_beta   90.00
_cell.angle_gamma   90.00
#
_symmetry.space_group_name_H-M   'P 1'
#
loop_
_entity.id
_entity.type
_entity.pdbx_description
1 polymer ?
#
loop_
_entity_poly.entity_id
_entity_poly.type
_entity_poly.pdbx_seq_one_letter_code
_entity_poly.pdbx_strand_id
1 'polypeptide(L)'
;MGNVAHCSPTKDFFINMLTRDIDLNDAILDLLDNCLDGAIRSIKSDTTQDVEKKYSGFHADITINNKFFKIQDNCGGISRDIAENYAFRMGRDGKRDNLPTIGIYGIGMKRAIFKIGKSAYVLTKNKTDKFSVKIPVDWESNDKWDFPIEENPTDETLIEDGTIVYIDHLTEGVAAKWCDKCCIDNCVQDLISKIRESYSLILEKGFCINVNGIPVAYNPIQLLASADLTGIKPYIFKKTYGDVSVQLVVGFYAPPPSEEELDEGNENKRSSGEAGWTVICNDRVVVYNDKSHLTGWGEAGIPQYHTQFIGIKGIVIFESNDPAKLPMTTTKRGLDLSSPIYADVKNRMRDGLKMFTNYTNQWKGRNKEERVHSSQTESISYKILLQDQTTEQKLGITFKNKNEGKIYQPSLPHPSNDKKYVIIRYSKPIDEVDIVKNYFSNDDSIQMKPSEVGDECFKYILDIQKGREK
;
A
#
# COMPACT_ATOMS: atom_id res chain seq x y z
N MET A 1 -18.75 50.55 17.05
CA MET A 1 -18.07 49.35 16.50
C MET A 1 -17.90 48.40 17.67
N GLY A 2 -18.46 47.19 17.58
CA GLY A 2 -18.35 46.20 18.66
C GLY A 2 -16.89 45.72 18.80
N ASN A 3 -16.43 45.50 20.02
CA ASN A 3 -15.13 44.91 20.29
C ASN A 3 -15.14 43.45 19.77
N VAL A 4 -14.26 43.14 18.83
CA VAL A 4 -14.15 41.82 18.21
C VAL A 4 -12.84 41.17 18.69
N ALA A 5 -12.92 39.94 19.17
CA ALA A 5 -11.72 39.15 19.46
C ALA A 5 -11.15 38.58 18.14
N HIS A 6 -9.90 38.90 17.85
CA HIS A 6 -9.20 38.35 16.68
C HIS A 6 -8.64 36.98 17.03
N CYS A 7 -9.00 35.92 16.25
CA CYS A 7 -8.53 34.54 16.45
C CYS A 7 -7.72 34.01 15.26
N SER A 8 -7.13 34.88 14.45
CA SER A 8 -6.23 34.48 13.36
C SER A 8 -4.92 33.94 13.95
N PRO A 9 -4.41 32.81 13.44
CA PRO A 9 -3.12 32.29 13.89
C PRO A 9 -1.99 33.22 13.49
N THR A 10 -0.91 33.28 14.29
CA THR A 10 0.34 33.87 13.85
C THR A 10 1.07 32.92 12.90
N LYS A 11 1.90 33.43 11.99
CA LYS A 11 2.68 32.61 11.05
C LYS A 11 3.65 31.69 11.78
N ASP A 12 4.34 32.17 12.81
CA ASP A 12 5.24 31.35 13.64
C ASP A 12 4.51 30.17 14.29
N PHE A 13 3.37 30.42 14.93
CA PHE A 13 2.54 29.34 15.48
C PHE A 13 2.14 28.34 14.40
N PHE A 14 1.73 28.84 13.23
CA PHE A 14 1.28 28.00 12.12
C PHE A 14 2.41 27.12 11.56
N ILE A 15 3.60 27.72 11.32
CA ILE A 15 4.78 26.98 10.84
C ILE A 15 5.18 25.93 11.87
N ASN A 16 5.28 26.29 13.15
CA ASN A 16 5.63 25.36 14.21
C ASN A 16 4.63 24.20 14.31
N MET A 17 3.33 24.47 14.23
CA MET A 17 2.29 23.43 14.22
C MET A 17 2.43 22.47 13.04
N LEU A 18 2.75 22.98 11.85
CA LEU A 18 2.88 22.15 10.64
C LEU A 18 4.16 21.30 10.63
N THR A 19 5.26 21.81 11.22
CA THR A 19 6.58 21.21 11.05
C THR A 19 7.04 20.37 12.24
N ARG A 20 6.40 20.52 13.41
CA ARG A 20 6.83 19.89 14.67
C ARG A 20 6.79 18.36 14.60
N ASP A 21 5.68 17.80 14.13
CA ASP A 21 5.39 16.38 14.21
C ASP A 21 5.72 15.62 12.93
N ILE A 22 6.48 16.23 12.02
CA ILE A 22 6.93 15.57 10.80
C ILE A 22 8.45 15.45 10.78
N ASP A 23 8.96 14.28 10.42
CA ASP A 23 10.38 14.14 10.17
C ASP A 23 10.77 14.63 8.76
N LEU A 24 12.09 14.77 8.52
CA LEU A 24 12.62 15.35 7.29
C LEU A 24 12.32 14.47 6.06
N ASN A 25 12.55 13.16 6.15
CA ASN A 25 12.30 12.25 5.05
C ASN A 25 10.81 12.29 4.68
N ASP A 26 9.98 12.37 5.67
CA ASP A 26 8.55 12.42 5.54
C ASP A 26 8.06 13.72 4.86
N ALA A 27 8.70 14.83 5.16
CA ALA A 27 8.44 16.09 4.45
C ALA A 27 8.82 15.98 2.96
N ILE A 28 9.95 15.33 2.65
CA ILE A 28 10.37 15.08 1.28
C ILE A 28 9.38 14.17 0.54
N LEU A 29 8.86 13.14 1.21
CA LEU A 29 7.84 12.26 0.62
C LEU A 29 6.52 13.01 0.32
N ASP A 30 6.15 14.04 1.08
CA ASP A 30 5.01 14.90 0.75
C ASP A 30 5.20 15.65 -0.57
N LEU A 31 6.44 16.01 -0.92
CA LEU A 31 6.73 16.61 -2.24
C LEU A 31 6.65 15.57 -3.36
N LEU A 32 7.16 14.36 -3.13
CA LEU A 32 7.02 13.25 -4.09
C LEU A 32 5.54 12.87 -4.32
N ASP A 33 4.71 12.89 -3.28
CA ASP A 33 3.27 12.65 -3.42
C ASP A 33 2.62 13.70 -4.34
N ASN A 34 3.11 14.95 -4.35
CA ASN A 34 2.61 15.98 -5.27
C ASN A 34 3.04 15.71 -6.73
N CYS A 35 4.27 15.22 -6.95
CA CYS A 35 4.71 14.78 -8.28
C CYS A 35 3.81 13.64 -8.79
N LEU A 36 3.53 12.64 -7.95
CA LEU A 36 2.65 11.54 -8.32
C LEU A 36 1.22 12.00 -8.62
N ASP A 37 0.67 12.89 -7.80
CA ASP A 37 -0.65 13.48 -8.06
C ASP A 37 -0.69 14.26 -9.38
N GLY A 38 0.43 14.90 -9.75
CA GLY A 38 0.63 15.52 -11.07
C GLY A 38 0.58 14.49 -12.19
N ALA A 39 1.32 13.40 -12.07
CA ALA A 39 1.31 12.29 -13.02
C ALA A 39 -0.09 11.70 -13.20
N ILE A 40 -0.81 11.43 -12.10
CA ILE A 40 -2.19 10.90 -12.11
C ILE A 40 -3.13 11.84 -12.88
N ARG A 41 -3.01 13.14 -12.70
CA ARG A 41 -3.82 14.13 -13.45
C ARG A 41 -3.47 14.15 -14.95
N SER A 42 -2.19 14.02 -15.28
CA SER A 42 -1.70 13.98 -16.66
C SER A 42 -2.16 12.73 -17.41
N ILE A 43 -2.14 11.56 -16.74
CA ILE A 43 -2.59 10.26 -17.28
C ILE A 43 -4.09 10.30 -17.65
N LYS A 44 -4.94 10.95 -16.86
CA LYS A 44 -6.39 11.01 -17.14
C LYS A 44 -6.72 11.59 -18.51
N SER A 45 -5.84 12.38 -19.08
CA SER A 45 -5.99 12.94 -20.42
C SER A 45 -5.64 11.97 -21.56
N ASP A 46 -5.01 10.82 -21.24
CA ASP A 46 -4.57 9.81 -22.21
C ASP A 46 -5.19 8.44 -21.87
N THR A 47 -6.16 8.00 -22.67
CA THR A 47 -6.94 6.78 -22.45
C THR A 47 -6.26 5.50 -22.94
N THR A 48 -5.02 5.57 -23.44
CA THR A 48 -4.33 4.45 -24.10
C THR A 48 -3.27 3.76 -23.26
N GLN A 49 -3.05 4.18 -22.01
CA GLN A 49 -1.95 3.66 -21.19
C GLN A 49 -2.20 2.25 -20.61
N ASP A 50 -1.14 1.45 -20.63
CA ASP A 50 -1.08 0.14 -20.01
C ASP A 50 -1.15 0.27 -18.47
N VAL A 51 -2.10 -0.41 -17.85
CA VAL A 51 -2.31 -0.39 -16.38
C VAL A 51 -1.06 -0.85 -15.62
N GLU A 52 -0.29 -1.79 -16.18
CA GLU A 52 0.93 -2.31 -15.55
C GLU A 52 2.09 -1.30 -15.59
N LYS A 53 2.10 -0.39 -16.56
CA LYS A 53 3.10 0.66 -16.73
C LYS A 53 2.49 2.06 -16.59
N LYS A 54 1.50 2.18 -15.74
CA LYS A 54 0.69 3.39 -15.54
C LYS A 54 1.50 4.68 -15.41
N TYR A 55 2.67 4.64 -14.80
CA TYR A 55 3.52 5.80 -14.55
C TYR A 55 4.76 5.87 -15.45
N SER A 56 4.82 5.06 -16.50
CA SER A 56 5.96 5.06 -17.41
C SER A 56 6.12 6.43 -18.10
N GLY A 57 7.35 6.91 -18.14
CA GLY A 57 7.69 8.24 -18.70
C GLY A 57 7.65 9.37 -17.68
N PHE A 58 7.05 9.19 -16.50
CA PHE A 58 7.11 10.17 -15.42
C PHE A 58 8.31 9.94 -14.51
N HIS A 59 8.92 11.04 -14.06
CA HIS A 59 10.06 10.98 -13.15
C HIS A 59 10.07 12.15 -12.16
N ALA A 60 10.81 11.94 -11.08
CA ALA A 60 11.16 12.97 -10.10
C ALA A 60 12.64 12.84 -9.71
N ASP A 61 13.37 13.95 -9.81
CA ASP A 61 14.79 14.05 -9.45
C ASP A 61 14.97 14.88 -8.19
N ILE A 62 15.54 14.30 -7.15
CA ILE A 62 15.84 14.94 -5.87
C ILE A 62 17.32 15.25 -5.78
N THR A 63 17.65 16.49 -5.43
CA THR A 63 19.01 16.93 -5.15
C THR A 63 19.10 17.48 -3.72
N ILE A 64 20.00 16.92 -2.95
CA ILE A 64 20.28 17.31 -1.56
C ILE A 64 21.74 17.73 -1.46
N ASN A 65 21.99 18.90 -0.92
CA ASN A 65 23.35 19.35 -0.54
C ASN A 65 23.29 20.25 0.71
N ASN A 66 24.42 20.75 1.13
CA ASN A 66 24.53 21.58 2.35
C ASN A 66 24.00 23.03 2.21
N LYS A 67 23.49 23.42 1.04
CA LYS A 67 22.99 24.76 0.77
C LYS A 67 21.52 24.79 0.42
N PHE A 68 21.03 23.74 -0.27
CA PHE A 68 19.67 23.68 -0.77
C PHE A 68 19.16 22.26 -0.90
N PHE A 69 17.85 22.16 -1.00
CA PHE A 69 17.09 21.02 -1.47
C PHE A 69 16.41 21.37 -2.78
N LYS A 70 16.42 20.47 -3.75
CA LYS A 70 15.66 20.61 -4.99
C LYS A 70 14.94 19.31 -5.32
N ILE A 71 13.69 19.42 -5.74
CA ILE A 71 12.96 18.34 -6.40
C ILE A 71 12.43 18.88 -7.73
N GLN A 72 12.61 18.12 -8.80
CA GLN A 72 12.17 18.41 -10.14
C GLN A 72 11.43 17.23 -10.72
N ASP A 73 10.28 17.48 -11.36
CA ASP A 73 9.47 16.46 -12.01
C ASP A 73 9.05 16.88 -13.44
N ASN A 74 8.56 15.91 -14.21
CA ASN A 74 7.90 16.10 -15.49
C ASN A 74 6.41 15.73 -15.45
N CYS A 75 5.76 15.93 -14.32
CA CYS A 75 4.41 15.42 -14.04
C CYS A 75 3.27 16.39 -14.44
N GLY A 76 3.49 17.24 -15.45
CA GLY A 76 2.45 18.06 -16.06
C GLY A 76 2.29 19.46 -15.48
N GLY A 77 3.05 19.84 -14.46
CA GLY A 77 3.06 21.18 -13.87
C GLY A 77 1.78 21.60 -13.15
N ILE A 78 1.76 22.86 -12.70
CA ILE A 78 0.64 23.48 -11.99
C ILE A 78 0.03 24.57 -12.88
N SER A 79 -1.29 24.55 -13.09
CA SER A 79 -1.95 25.63 -13.83
C SER A 79 -2.06 26.90 -12.99
N ARG A 80 -2.21 28.03 -13.67
CA ARG A 80 -2.33 29.34 -13.04
C ARG A 80 -3.48 29.38 -12.03
N ASP A 81 -4.64 28.93 -12.43
CA ASP A 81 -5.82 28.87 -11.55
C ASP A 81 -5.57 28.02 -10.30
N ILE A 82 -4.93 26.85 -10.46
CA ILE A 82 -4.58 25.99 -9.33
C ILE A 82 -3.54 26.66 -8.42
N ALA A 83 -2.56 27.39 -8.96
CA ALA A 83 -1.59 28.10 -8.15
C ALA A 83 -2.21 29.21 -7.33
N GLU A 84 -3.04 30.07 -7.94
CA GLU A 84 -3.67 31.23 -7.31
C GLU A 84 -4.70 30.82 -6.23
N ASN A 85 -5.47 29.78 -6.50
CA ASN A 85 -6.65 29.49 -5.70
C ASN A 85 -6.53 28.28 -4.77
N TYR A 86 -5.58 27.35 -5.04
CA TYR A 86 -5.53 26.08 -4.33
C TYR A 86 -4.14 25.61 -3.85
N ALA A 87 -3.12 25.59 -4.71
CA ALA A 87 -1.85 24.94 -4.42
C ALA A 87 -1.10 25.57 -3.23
N PHE A 88 -1.11 26.90 -3.15
CA PHE A 88 -0.43 27.65 -2.08
C PHE A 88 -1.35 28.04 -0.94
N ARG A 89 -2.64 27.78 -1.03
CA ARG A 89 -3.60 28.02 0.05
C ARG A 89 -3.40 27.05 1.19
N MET A 90 -3.58 27.54 2.43
CA MET A 90 -3.44 26.70 3.63
C MET A 90 -4.74 25.94 3.90
N GLY A 91 -4.79 24.68 3.48
CA GLY A 91 -5.98 23.85 3.51
C GLY A 91 -6.73 23.81 2.17
N ARG A 92 -7.68 22.89 2.02
CA ARG A 92 -8.56 22.77 0.85
C ARG A 92 -9.99 23.14 1.20
N ASP A 93 -10.61 23.96 0.37
CA ASP A 93 -12.08 24.08 0.35
C ASP A 93 -12.66 22.76 -0.22
N GLY A 94 -13.72 22.24 0.37
CA GLY A 94 -14.27 20.88 0.17
C GLY A 94 -14.57 20.36 -1.25
N LYS A 95 -14.22 21.09 -2.31
CA LYS A 95 -14.31 20.62 -3.70
C LYS A 95 -13.11 19.71 -4.02
N ARG A 96 -13.38 18.45 -4.31
CA ARG A 96 -12.37 17.44 -4.68
C ARG A 96 -12.55 17.04 -6.12
N ASP A 97 -11.43 16.90 -6.84
CA ASP A 97 -11.43 16.18 -8.11
C ASP A 97 -11.64 14.69 -7.81
N ASN A 98 -12.57 14.04 -8.53
CA ASN A 98 -12.76 12.58 -8.45
C ASN A 98 -11.60 11.85 -9.13
N LEU A 99 -10.43 11.89 -8.51
CA LEU A 99 -9.20 11.26 -8.98
C LEU A 99 -8.58 10.45 -7.83
N PRO A 100 -7.95 9.32 -8.12
CA PRO A 100 -7.27 8.48 -7.13
C PRO A 100 -5.94 9.13 -6.69
N THR A 101 -5.98 10.40 -6.31
CA THR A 101 -4.81 11.15 -5.81
C THR A 101 -4.45 10.74 -4.39
N ILE A 102 -3.23 11.05 -3.97
CA ILE A 102 -2.73 10.79 -2.63
C ILE A 102 -2.91 12.03 -1.74
N GLY A 103 -2.79 13.22 -2.32
CA GLY A 103 -2.90 14.50 -1.62
C GLY A 103 -4.34 14.87 -1.28
N ILE A 104 -4.69 14.87 0.01
CA ILE A 104 -6.06 15.14 0.49
C ILE A 104 -6.21 16.55 1.08
N TYR A 105 -5.22 16.99 1.88
CA TYR A 105 -5.38 18.13 2.78
C TYR A 105 -4.85 19.46 2.25
N GLY A 106 -4.08 19.45 1.18
CA GLY A 106 -3.53 20.67 0.58
C GLY A 106 -2.47 21.41 1.42
N ILE A 107 -1.84 20.74 2.39
CA ILE A 107 -0.81 21.34 3.28
C ILE A 107 0.58 20.75 3.06
N GLY A 108 0.72 19.59 2.40
CA GLY A 108 1.97 18.83 2.30
C GLY A 108 3.16 19.65 1.75
N MET A 109 2.97 20.33 0.61
CA MET A 109 4.03 21.15 0.00
C MET A 109 4.53 22.25 0.94
N LYS A 110 3.61 23.02 1.55
CA LYS A 110 3.98 24.10 2.48
C LYS A 110 4.67 23.56 3.72
N ARG A 111 4.15 22.45 4.27
CA ARG A 111 4.78 21.77 5.41
C ARG A 111 6.20 21.31 5.08
N ALA A 112 6.43 20.75 3.91
CA ALA A 112 7.74 20.33 3.46
C ALA A 112 8.69 21.51 3.28
N ILE A 113 8.24 22.59 2.63
CA ILE A 113 9.05 23.79 2.42
C ILE A 113 9.52 24.35 3.76
N PHE A 114 8.62 24.62 4.71
CA PHE A 114 8.97 25.18 6.01
C PHE A 114 9.72 24.22 6.94
N LYS A 115 9.60 22.92 6.73
CA LYS A 115 10.43 21.94 7.45
C LYS A 115 11.88 21.96 6.98
N ILE A 116 12.09 22.11 5.67
CA ILE A 116 13.42 22.02 5.05
C ILE A 116 14.15 23.36 5.13
N GLY A 117 13.49 24.48 4.81
CA GLY A 117 14.12 25.79 4.75
C GLY A 117 13.16 26.94 5.01
N LYS A 118 13.69 28.17 4.92
CA LYS A 118 12.95 29.41 5.15
C LYS A 118 12.58 30.14 3.86
N SER A 119 13.19 29.78 2.74
CA SER A 119 12.93 30.37 1.43
C SER A 119 12.72 29.29 0.42
N ALA A 120 11.81 29.54 -0.53
CA ALA A 120 11.57 28.60 -1.62
C ALA A 120 11.22 29.33 -2.93
N TYR A 121 11.53 28.63 -4.01
CA TYR A 121 11.20 29.01 -5.36
C TYR A 121 10.51 27.82 -6.04
N VAL A 122 9.26 28.01 -6.45
CA VAL A 122 8.48 26.97 -7.14
C VAL A 122 8.29 27.42 -8.59
N LEU A 123 9.07 26.83 -9.49
CA LEU A 123 8.92 27.03 -10.93
C LEU A 123 8.02 25.98 -11.51
N THR A 124 7.06 26.36 -12.30
CA THR A 124 6.16 25.42 -12.96
C THR A 124 5.92 25.78 -14.41
N LYS A 125 5.76 24.74 -15.21
CA LYS A 125 5.40 24.83 -16.62
C LYS A 125 4.35 23.78 -16.95
N ASN A 126 3.31 24.18 -17.62
CA ASN A 126 2.34 23.29 -18.23
C ASN A 126 2.09 23.72 -19.71
N LYS A 127 1.14 23.10 -20.38
CA LYS A 127 0.85 23.37 -21.81
C LYS A 127 0.55 24.84 -22.12
N THR A 128 0.03 25.61 -21.15
CA THR A 128 -0.46 26.98 -21.32
C THR A 128 0.35 28.00 -20.53
N ASP A 129 0.93 27.62 -19.41
CA ASP A 129 1.48 28.58 -18.46
C ASP A 129 2.94 28.22 -18.09
N LYS A 130 3.78 29.25 -17.92
CA LYS A 130 5.08 29.14 -17.26
C LYS A 130 5.23 30.32 -16.31
N PHE A 131 5.35 30.03 -15.03
CA PHE A 131 5.50 31.04 -13.98
C PHE A 131 6.26 30.48 -12.78
N SER A 132 6.66 31.36 -11.88
CA SER A 132 7.23 30.96 -10.59
C SER A 132 6.50 31.60 -9.43
N VAL A 133 6.53 30.90 -8.29
CA VAL A 133 6.02 31.39 -7.01
C VAL A 133 7.19 31.46 -6.04
N LYS A 134 7.40 32.61 -5.41
CA LYS A 134 8.48 32.85 -4.47
C LYS A 134 7.96 32.88 -3.03
N ILE A 135 8.61 32.14 -2.15
CA ILE A 135 8.44 32.26 -0.70
C ILE A 135 9.68 32.95 -0.17
N PRO A 136 9.60 34.26 0.15
CA PRO A 136 10.76 35.01 0.60
C PRO A 136 11.18 34.60 2.02
N VAL A 137 12.46 34.75 2.32
CA VAL A 137 13.06 34.36 3.61
C VAL A 137 12.44 35.09 4.81
N ASP A 138 11.98 36.31 4.60
CA ASP A 138 11.33 37.18 5.58
C ASP A 138 9.80 37.05 5.63
N TRP A 139 9.23 36.06 4.92
CA TRP A 139 7.78 35.85 4.88
C TRP A 139 7.15 35.70 6.26
N GLU A 140 7.87 35.07 7.19
CA GLU A 140 7.41 34.88 8.55
C GLU A 140 7.17 36.21 9.30
N SER A 141 8.03 37.21 9.03
CA SER A 141 7.96 38.54 9.64
C SER A 141 6.99 39.49 8.91
N ASN A 142 6.42 39.11 7.80
CA ASN A 142 5.52 39.92 6.98
C ASN A 142 4.05 39.65 7.37
N ASP A 143 3.20 40.65 7.40
CA ASP A 143 1.78 40.51 7.73
C ASP A 143 0.94 39.87 6.62
N LYS A 144 1.44 39.87 5.37
CA LYS A 144 0.73 39.32 4.21
C LYS A 144 0.90 37.79 4.13
N TRP A 145 -0.20 37.09 3.94
CA TRP A 145 -0.20 35.62 3.76
C TRP A 145 0.00 35.18 2.30
N ASP A 146 0.25 36.13 1.39
CA ASP A 146 0.37 35.88 -0.05
C ASP A 146 1.81 35.59 -0.44
N PHE A 147 1.98 34.80 -1.52
CA PHE A 147 3.25 34.57 -2.17
C PHE A 147 3.26 35.26 -3.54
N PRO A 148 4.29 36.07 -3.88
CA PRO A 148 4.36 36.72 -5.18
C PRO A 148 4.57 35.69 -6.30
N ILE A 149 3.85 35.92 -7.42
CA ILE A 149 4.00 35.17 -8.65
C ILE A 149 4.78 36.01 -9.65
N GLU A 150 5.78 35.42 -10.28
CA GLU A 150 6.61 36.04 -11.33
C GLU A 150 6.27 35.38 -12.67
N GLU A 151 5.85 36.22 -13.64
CA GLU A 151 5.55 35.77 -14.99
C GLU A 151 6.82 35.57 -15.81
N ASN A 152 6.81 34.56 -16.68
CA ASN A 152 7.89 34.28 -17.63
C ASN A 152 9.28 34.32 -16.99
N PRO A 153 9.54 33.54 -15.96
CA PRO A 153 10.84 33.49 -15.33
C PRO A 153 11.90 33.11 -16.37
N THR A 154 13.07 33.73 -16.24
CA THR A 154 14.21 33.50 -17.16
C THR A 154 14.90 32.16 -16.99
N ASP A 155 14.49 31.38 -16.00
CA ASP A 155 15.03 30.05 -15.76
C ASP A 155 14.58 29.09 -16.87
N GLU A 156 15.53 28.58 -17.66
CA GLU A 156 15.30 27.68 -18.79
C GLU A 156 15.44 26.20 -18.40
N THR A 157 15.68 25.88 -17.14
CA THR A 157 15.97 24.50 -16.68
C THR A 157 14.77 23.58 -16.80
N LEU A 158 13.53 24.11 -16.82
CA LEU A 158 12.31 23.34 -16.99
C LEU A 158 11.90 23.28 -18.47
N ILE A 159 12.32 22.23 -19.16
CA ILE A 159 12.07 22.03 -20.60
C ILE A 159 10.69 21.41 -20.83
N GLU A 160 10.35 20.37 -20.06
CA GLU A 160 9.09 19.63 -20.13
C GLU A 160 8.02 20.24 -19.22
N ASP A 161 6.76 19.81 -19.39
CA ASP A 161 5.67 20.17 -18.48
C ASP A 161 5.90 19.52 -17.12
N GLY A 162 6.13 20.31 -16.08
CA GLY A 162 6.49 19.81 -14.77
C GLY A 162 6.69 20.91 -13.72
N THR A 163 7.28 20.56 -12.60
CA THR A 163 7.51 21.48 -11.50
C THR A 163 8.92 21.31 -10.90
N ILE A 164 9.54 22.42 -10.54
CA ILE A 164 10.74 22.49 -9.71
C ILE A 164 10.37 23.14 -8.39
N VAL A 165 10.63 22.48 -7.29
CA VAL A 165 10.61 23.08 -5.95
C VAL A 165 12.05 23.16 -5.47
N TYR A 166 12.55 24.39 -5.34
CA TYR A 166 13.88 24.70 -4.85
C TYR A 166 13.74 25.37 -3.48
N ILE A 167 14.43 24.87 -2.46
CA ILE A 167 14.35 25.33 -1.08
C ILE A 167 15.76 25.65 -0.61
N ASP A 168 16.00 26.85 -0.14
CA ASP A 168 17.25 27.26 0.44
C ASP A 168 17.07 27.87 1.84
N HIS A 169 18.12 28.54 2.39
CA HIS A 169 18.10 29.01 3.76
C HIS A 169 17.63 27.89 4.70
N LEU A 170 18.33 26.75 4.64
CA LEU A 170 17.99 25.53 5.38
C LEU A 170 17.76 25.84 6.87
N THR A 171 16.76 25.16 7.47
CA THR A 171 16.55 25.25 8.92
C THR A 171 17.76 24.69 9.66
N GLU A 172 18.02 25.13 10.89
CA GLU A 172 19.19 24.72 11.68
C GLU A 172 19.30 23.18 11.80
N GLY A 173 18.17 22.50 12.03
CA GLY A 173 18.14 21.05 12.15
C GLY A 173 18.48 20.34 10.83
N VAL A 174 18.07 20.89 9.68
CA VAL A 174 18.39 20.35 8.36
C VAL A 174 19.83 20.67 7.98
N ALA A 175 20.29 21.89 8.22
CA ALA A 175 21.69 22.29 7.99
C ALA A 175 22.67 21.41 8.79
N ALA A 176 22.34 21.08 10.03
CA ALA A 176 23.13 20.16 10.85
C ALA A 176 23.16 18.72 10.30
N LYS A 177 22.05 18.24 9.74
CA LYS A 177 21.96 16.92 9.10
C LYS A 177 22.71 16.84 7.76
N TRP A 178 22.81 17.94 7.04
CA TRP A 178 23.45 18.02 5.72
C TRP A 178 24.78 18.79 5.77
N CYS A 179 25.50 18.70 6.90
CA CYS A 179 26.67 19.53 7.20
C CYS A 179 27.87 19.25 6.28
N ASP A 180 28.07 17.99 5.89
CA ASP A 180 29.18 17.55 5.05
C ASP A 180 28.74 16.40 4.11
N LYS A 181 29.67 15.95 3.26
CA LYS A 181 29.40 14.90 2.28
C LYS A 181 28.97 13.57 2.93
N CYS A 182 29.62 13.17 4.02
CA CYS A 182 29.31 11.91 4.70
C CYS A 182 27.91 11.92 5.30
N CYS A 183 27.54 13.02 5.95
CA CYS A 183 26.21 13.23 6.48
C CYS A 183 25.14 13.20 5.37
N ILE A 184 25.42 13.84 4.23
CA ILE A 184 24.53 13.86 3.07
C ILE A 184 24.39 12.45 2.48
N ASP A 185 25.49 11.73 2.26
CA ASP A 185 25.45 10.38 1.69
C ASP A 185 24.63 9.43 2.55
N ASN A 186 24.73 9.48 3.88
CA ASN A 186 23.92 8.73 4.81
C ASN A 186 22.43 9.12 4.71
N CYS A 187 22.11 10.41 4.71
CA CYS A 187 20.73 10.87 4.53
C CYS A 187 20.12 10.46 3.18
N VAL A 188 20.93 10.45 2.13
CA VAL A 188 20.51 9.98 0.78
C VAL A 188 20.17 8.49 0.81
N GLN A 189 20.98 7.65 1.46
CA GLN A 189 20.71 6.22 1.58
C GLN A 189 19.45 5.95 2.42
N ASP A 190 19.27 6.66 3.52
CA ASP A 190 18.06 6.57 4.34
C ASP A 190 16.81 6.98 3.54
N LEU A 191 16.90 8.07 2.79
CA LEU A 191 15.80 8.54 1.93
C LEU A 191 15.51 7.53 0.82
N ILE A 192 16.52 6.99 0.14
CA ILE A 192 16.34 5.94 -0.89
C ILE A 192 15.61 4.73 -0.30
N SER A 193 16.01 4.28 0.89
CA SER A 193 15.37 3.17 1.58
C SER A 193 13.90 3.49 1.89
N LYS A 194 13.62 4.68 2.38
CA LYS A 194 12.26 5.13 2.69
C LYS A 194 11.37 5.28 1.45
N ILE A 195 11.94 5.78 0.35
CA ILE A 195 11.23 5.86 -0.94
C ILE A 195 10.93 4.45 -1.46
N ARG A 196 11.89 3.52 -1.42
CA ARG A 196 11.71 2.13 -1.84
C ARG A 196 10.56 1.46 -1.09
N GLU A 197 10.48 1.63 0.22
CA GLU A 197 9.39 1.11 1.05
C GLU A 197 8.05 1.75 0.70
N SER A 198 8.02 3.06 0.59
CA SER A 198 6.80 3.85 0.49
C SER A 198 6.21 3.89 -0.93
N TYR A 199 7.04 3.74 -1.96
CA TYR A 199 6.66 3.87 -3.38
C TYR A 199 6.88 2.58 -4.18
N SER A 200 7.06 1.43 -3.52
CA SER A 200 7.37 0.15 -4.19
C SER A 200 6.45 -0.15 -5.37
N LEU A 201 5.14 0.00 -5.21
CA LEU A 201 4.16 -0.25 -6.26
C LEU A 201 4.18 0.81 -7.37
N ILE A 202 4.46 2.04 -7.02
CA ILE A 202 4.56 3.18 -7.95
C ILE A 202 5.81 3.02 -8.82
N LEU A 203 6.95 2.66 -8.23
CA LEU A 203 8.18 2.34 -8.95
C LEU A 203 7.99 1.13 -9.87
N GLU A 204 7.32 0.09 -9.39
CA GLU A 204 7.00 -1.10 -10.18
C GLU A 204 6.13 -0.76 -11.40
N LYS A 205 5.21 0.20 -11.26
CA LYS A 205 4.37 0.71 -12.35
C LYS A 205 5.07 1.74 -13.26
N GLY A 206 6.39 1.90 -13.13
CA GLY A 206 7.24 2.61 -14.08
C GLY A 206 7.54 4.07 -13.75
N PHE A 207 7.16 4.59 -12.58
CA PHE A 207 7.61 5.92 -12.13
C PHE A 207 9.09 5.87 -11.76
N CYS A 208 9.88 6.82 -12.29
CA CYS A 208 11.31 6.89 -12.02
C CYS A 208 11.62 7.90 -10.91
N ILE A 209 12.39 7.53 -9.89
CA ILE A 209 12.85 8.44 -8.85
C ILE A 209 14.36 8.34 -8.75
N ASN A 210 15.04 9.50 -8.79
CA ASN A 210 16.47 9.60 -8.56
C ASN A 210 16.75 10.49 -7.33
N VAL A 211 17.71 10.10 -6.51
CA VAL A 211 18.19 10.90 -5.37
C VAL A 211 19.68 11.14 -5.53
N ASN A 212 20.10 12.38 -5.71
CA ASN A 212 21.48 12.76 -6.06
C ASN A 212 22.06 11.94 -7.24
N GLY A 213 21.23 11.67 -8.26
CA GLY A 213 21.60 10.89 -9.43
C GLY A 213 21.58 9.36 -9.22
N ILE A 214 21.25 8.88 -8.03
CA ILE A 214 21.14 7.44 -7.74
C ILE A 214 19.67 7.01 -7.99
N PRO A 215 19.42 6.09 -8.95
CA PRO A 215 18.07 5.61 -9.20
C PRO A 215 17.58 4.72 -8.06
N VAL A 216 16.32 4.92 -7.66
CA VAL A 216 15.66 4.10 -6.65
C VAL A 216 15.05 2.87 -7.31
N ALA A 217 15.59 1.70 -7.02
CA ALA A 217 15.05 0.43 -7.47
C ALA A 217 13.90 -0.04 -6.56
N TYR A 218 12.92 -0.72 -7.12
CA TYR A 218 11.87 -1.39 -6.35
C TYR A 218 12.23 -2.84 -6.03
N ASN A 219 11.63 -3.37 -4.97
CA ASN A 219 11.70 -4.78 -4.64
C ASN A 219 10.38 -5.45 -5.06
N PRO A 220 10.39 -6.41 -5.99
CA PRO A 220 9.16 -7.11 -6.38
C PRO A 220 8.61 -7.91 -5.20
N ILE A 221 7.30 -7.82 -5.00
CA ILE A 221 6.63 -8.61 -3.97
C ILE A 221 6.17 -9.92 -4.60
N GLN A 222 6.71 -11.02 -4.08
CA GLN A 222 6.42 -12.37 -4.56
C GLN A 222 5.99 -13.26 -3.41
N LEU A 223 5.14 -14.25 -3.70
CA LEU A 223 4.70 -15.27 -2.77
C LEU A 223 4.95 -16.65 -3.37
N LEU A 224 5.20 -17.62 -2.53
CA LEU A 224 5.34 -19.01 -2.92
C LEU A 224 3.97 -19.60 -3.23
N ALA A 225 3.83 -20.19 -4.38
CA ALA A 225 2.66 -20.99 -4.76
C ALA A 225 3.12 -22.32 -5.31
N SER A 226 2.39 -23.38 -4.98
CA SER A 226 2.63 -24.70 -5.53
C SER A 226 2.10 -24.79 -6.94
N ALA A 227 2.89 -25.37 -7.85
CA ALA A 227 2.47 -25.63 -9.23
C ALA A 227 1.37 -26.70 -9.30
N ASP A 228 1.31 -27.59 -8.32
CA ASP A 228 0.25 -28.59 -8.21
C ASP A 228 -0.91 -28.11 -7.32
N LEU A 229 -2.09 -28.68 -7.53
CA LEU A 229 -3.30 -28.31 -6.79
C LEU A 229 -3.29 -28.77 -5.33
N THR A 230 -2.30 -29.55 -4.92
CA THR A 230 -2.21 -30.18 -3.58
C THR A 230 -1.34 -29.37 -2.61
N GLY A 231 -0.59 -28.38 -3.11
CA GLY A 231 0.34 -27.59 -2.34
C GLY A 231 -0.27 -26.36 -1.66
N ILE A 232 0.60 -25.56 -1.07
CA ILE A 232 0.23 -24.33 -0.39
C ILE A 232 -0.20 -23.27 -1.39
N LYS A 233 -1.34 -22.65 -1.12
CA LYS A 233 -1.87 -21.54 -1.91
C LYS A 233 -1.97 -20.29 -1.05
N PRO A 234 -1.59 -19.13 -1.58
CA PRO A 234 -1.88 -17.86 -0.93
C PRO A 234 -3.40 -17.70 -0.68
N TYR A 235 -3.74 -17.10 0.47
CA TYR A 235 -5.11 -16.69 0.75
C TYR A 235 -5.39 -15.39 0.02
N ILE A 236 -6.47 -15.36 -0.77
CA ILE A 236 -6.86 -14.21 -1.59
C ILE A 236 -8.26 -13.76 -1.18
N PHE A 237 -8.45 -12.44 -1.04
CA PHE A 237 -9.76 -11.85 -0.79
C PHE A 237 -9.93 -10.59 -1.66
N LYS A 238 -11.10 -10.44 -2.27
CA LYS A 238 -11.48 -9.25 -3.06
C LYS A 238 -12.88 -8.83 -2.69
N LYS A 239 -13.08 -7.54 -2.47
CA LYS A 239 -14.42 -6.98 -2.20
C LYS A 239 -14.43 -5.49 -2.50
N THR A 240 -15.58 -5.00 -2.97
CA THR A 240 -15.84 -3.57 -3.14
C THR A 240 -16.78 -3.09 -2.03
N TYR A 241 -16.41 -2.01 -1.38
CA TYR A 241 -17.17 -1.34 -0.32
C TYR A 241 -17.58 0.05 -0.82
N GLY A 242 -18.77 0.15 -1.42
CA GLY A 242 -19.16 1.38 -2.11
C GLY A 242 -18.17 1.72 -3.23
N ASP A 243 -17.43 2.83 -3.08
CA ASP A 243 -16.44 3.29 -4.07
C ASP A 243 -15.01 2.83 -3.75
N VAL A 244 -14.82 1.99 -2.73
CA VAL A 244 -13.49 1.49 -2.34
C VAL A 244 -13.34 0.03 -2.77
N SER A 245 -12.45 -0.22 -3.70
CA SER A 245 -12.02 -1.57 -4.08
C SER A 245 -10.95 -2.05 -3.11
N VAL A 246 -11.08 -3.30 -2.64
CA VAL A 246 -10.12 -3.92 -1.75
C VAL A 246 -9.67 -5.26 -2.32
N GLN A 247 -8.36 -5.44 -2.39
CA GLN A 247 -7.70 -6.68 -2.77
C GLN A 247 -6.69 -7.07 -1.70
N LEU A 248 -6.71 -8.32 -1.28
CA LEU A 248 -5.82 -8.83 -0.24
C LEU A 248 -5.23 -10.17 -0.70
N VAL A 249 -3.94 -10.34 -0.47
CA VAL A 249 -3.27 -11.62 -0.62
C VAL A 249 -2.28 -11.81 0.52
N VAL A 250 -2.22 -13.01 1.09
CA VAL A 250 -1.22 -13.39 2.08
C VAL A 250 -0.77 -14.83 1.83
N GLY A 251 0.50 -15.09 2.06
CA GLY A 251 1.12 -16.38 1.87
C GLY A 251 2.52 -16.45 2.45
N PHE A 252 3.24 -17.49 2.12
CA PHE A 252 4.68 -17.56 2.37
C PHE A 252 5.42 -16.87 1.23
N TYR A 253 6.39 -16.01 1.53
CA TYR A 253 7.37 -15.52 0.56
C TYR A 253 8.68 -16.33 0.62
N ALA A 254 8.87 -17.04 1.73
CA ALA A 254 9.96 -17.97 1.96
C ALA A 254 9.44 -19.16 2.78
N PRO A 255 10.05 -20.34 2.67
CA PRO A 255 9.67 -21.47 3.54
C PRO A 255 9.76 -21.11 5.02
N PRO A 256 8.98 -21.76 5.91
CA PRO A 256 9.16 -21.64 7.34
C PRO A 256 10.62 -21.91 7.74
N PRO A 257 11.16 -21.24 8.77
CA PRO A 257 12.55 -21.42 9.16
C PRO A 257 12.80 -22.81 9.72
N SER A 258 14.00 -23.37 9.46
CA SER A 258 14.45 -24.60 10.10
C SER A 258 14.76 -24.39 11.59
N GLU A 259 14.91 -25.47 12.35
CA GLU A 259 15.32 -25.38 13.75
C GLU A 259 16.68 -24.72 13.92
N GLU A 260 17.62 -25.01 12.98
CA GLU A 260 18.95 -24.40 12.95
C GLU A 260 18.90 -22.89 12.72
N GLU A 261 17.93 -22.40 11.90
CA GLU A 261 17.72 -20.98 11.67
C GLU A 261 17.04 -20.26 12.85
N LEU A 262 16.35 -21.00 13.72
CA LEU A 262 15.71 -20.45 14.91
C LEU A 262 16.64 -20.35 16.12
N ASP A 263 17.73 -21.10 16.14
CA ASP A 263 18.71 -21.07 17.23
C ASP A 263 19.42 -19.72 17.32
N GLU A 264 19.51 -19.17 18.53
CA GLU A 264 19.98 -17.79 18.77
C GLU A 264 21.45 -17.51 18.40
N GLY A 265 22.23 -18.51 18.07
CA GLY A 265 23.66 -18.41 17.75
C GLY A 265 24.02 -18.44 16.27
N ASN A 266 23.06 -18.53 15.34
CA ASN A 266 23.37 -18.76 13.94
C ASN A 266 23.60 -17.45 13.18
N GLU A 267 24.80 -17.25 12.60
CA GLU A 267 25.18 -16.06 11.80
C GLU A 267 24.38 -15.90 10.51
N ASN A 268 23.69 -16.96 10.05
CA ASN A 268 22.89 -16.99 8.82
C ASN A 268 21.39 -16.69 9.03
N LYS A 269 21.01 -15.94 10.08
CA LYS A 269 19.63 -15.57 10.32
C LYS A 269 19.04 -14.78 9.17
N ARG A 270 17.90 -15.23 8.64
CA ARG A 270 17.10 -14.45 7.70
C ARG A 270 16.69 -13.12 8.33
N SER A 271 16.79 -12.05 7.55
CA SER A 271 16.26 -10.76 7.97
C SER A 271 14.73 -10.83 8.07
N SER A 272 14.18 -10.46 9.21
CA SER A 272 12.72 -10.34 9.38
C SER A 272 12.13 -9.14 8.63
N GLY A 273 12.95 -8.35 7.93
CA GLY A 273 12.53 -7.12 7.28
C GLY A 273 11.46 -7.31 6.21
N GLU A 274 11.42 -8.48 5.56
CA GLU A 274 10.46 -8.77 4.48
C GLU A 274 9.14 -9.39 4.96
N ALA A 275 9.06 -9.91 6.17
CA ALA A 275 7.85 -10.49 6.73
C ALA A 275 6.84 -9.43 7.18
N GLY A 276 5.58 -9.81 7.28
CA GLY A 276 4.51 -8.95 7.82
C GLY A 276 3.56 -8.44 6.75
N TRP A 277 2.73 -7.46 7.11
CA TRP A 277 1.72 -6.90 6.24
C TRP A 277 2.15 -5.57 5.62
N THR A 278 1.97 -5.45 4.32
CA THR A 278 2.07 -4.19 3.60
C THR A 278 0.68 -3.72 3.21
N VAL A 279 0.31 -2.49 3.59
CA VAL A 279 -0.98 -1.89 3.25
C VAL A 279 -0.75 -0.72 2.30
N ILE A 280 -1.49 -0.73 1.20
CA ILE A 280 -1.35 0.18 0.08
C ILE A 280 -2.68 0.91 -0.14
N CYS A 281 -2.63 2.22 -0.30
CA CYS A 281 -3.76 3.07 -0.63
C CYS A 281 -3.44 3.87 -1.90
N ASN A 282 -4.19 3.68 -2.99
CA ASN A 282 -3.97 4.33 -4.29
C ASN A 282 -2.49 4.26 -4.72
N ASP A 283 -1.93 3.05 -4.79
CA ASP A 283 -0.54 2.75 -5.12
C ASP A 283 0.52 3.18 -4.07
N ARG A 284 0.14 3.99 -3.06
CA ARG A 284 1.03 4.46 -2.00
C ARG A 284 1.04 3.50 -0.83
N VAL A 285 2.21 3.02 -0.43
CA VAL A 285 2.36 2.20 0.78
C VAL A 285 2.19 3.09 2.01
N VAL A 286 1.20 2.79 2.83
CA VAL A 286 0.90 3.51 4.08
C VAL A 286 1.38 2.76 5.32
N VAL A 287 1.53 1.44 5.20
CA VAL A 287 2.12 0.57 6.22
C VAL A 287 3.00 -0.46 5.52
N TYR A 288 4.25 -0.62 5.95
CA TYR A 288 5.22 -1.50 5.32
C TYR A 288 5.67 -2.61 6.27
N ASN A 289 5.49 -3.86 5.85
CA ASN A 289 5.92 -5.08 6.54
C ASN A 289 5.60 -5.09 8.06
N ASP A 290 4.41 -4.61 8.43
CA ASP A 290 3.97 -4.50 9.82
C ASP A 290 3.68 -5.86 10.44
N LYS A 291 4.06 -6.00 11.71
CA LYS A 291 3.95 -7.21 12.51
C LYS A 291 3.27 -6.97 13.86
N SER A 292 2.55 -5.87 13.95
CA SER A 292 1.92 -5.41 15.19
C SER A 292 0.41 -5.69 15.23
N HIS A 293 -0.22 -5.28 16.31
CA HIS A 293 -1.68 -5.29 16.45
C HIS A 293 -2.39 -4.47 15.35
N LEU A 294 -1.70 -3.50 14.76
CA LEU A 294 -2.24 -2.71 13.65
C LEU A 294 -2.77 -3.62 12.54
N THR A 295 -2.04 -4.68 12.21
CA THR A 295 -2.37 -5.61 11.12
C THR A 295 -2.88 -6.98 11.58
N GLY A 296 -3.22 -7.09 12.87
CA GLY A 296 -3.92 -8.26 13.42
C GLY A 296 -3.05 -9.30 14.11
N TRP A 297 -1.73 -9.09 14.22
CA TRP A 297 -0.87 -9.93 15.03
C TRP A 297 -1.17 -9.77 16.53
N GLY A 298 -1.15 -10.86 17.27
CA GLY A 298 -1.41 -10.86 18.73
C GLY A 298 -2.87 -10.64 19.11
N GLU A 299 -3.82 -10.73 18.18
CA GLU A 299 -5.23 -10.50 18.41
C GLU A 299 -6.10 -11.68 17.95
N ALA A 300 -7.29 -11.84 18.54
CA ALA A 300 -8.32 -12.82 18.12
C ALA A 300 -7.80 -14.26 17.94
N GLY A 301 -6.91 -14.71 18.84
CA GLY A 301 -6.31 -16.04 18.79
C GLY A 301 -5.16 -16.21 17.80
N ILE A 302 -4.70 -15.11 17.16
CA ILE A 302 -3.49 -15.09 16.35
C ILE A 302 -2.31 -14.82 17.30
N PRO A 303 -1.21 -15.57 17.18
CA PRO A 303 -0.02 -15.33 18.03
C PRO A 303 0.58 -13.94 17.75
N GLN A 304 1.29 -13.41 18.73
CA GLN A 304 2.21 -12.31 18.47
C GLN A 304 3.27 -12.76 17.46
N TYR A 305 3.77 -11.81 16.67
CA TYR A 305 4.82 -12.12 15.72
C TYR A 305 6.06 -12.69 16.45
N HIS A 306 6.55 -13.78 15.92
CA HIS A 306 7.78 -14.43 16.35
C HIS A 306 8.59 -14.85 15.13
N THR A 307 9.90 -15.01 15.25
CA THR A 307 10.81 -15.38 14.14
C THR A 307 10.41 -16.66 13.41
N GLN A 308 9.72 -17.58 14.05
CA GLN A 308 9.16 -18.77 13.39
C GLN A 308 8.16 -18.43 12.26
N PHE A 309 7.57 -17.23 12.26
CA PHE A 309 6.62 -16.75 11.25
C PHE A 309 7.29 -15.86 10.18
N ILE A 310 8.62 -15.85 10.14
CA ILE A 310 9.43 -14.99 9.25
C ILE A 310 9.10 -15.19 7.76
N GLY A 311 8.56 -16.33 7.36
CA GLY A 311 8.17 -16.61 5.99
C GLY A 311 6.84 -16.01 5.56
N ILE A 312 6.03 -15.45 6.49
CA ILE A 312 4.68 -14.97 6.19
C ILE A 312 4.71 -13.52 5.71
N LYS A 313 4.12 -13.25 4.54
CA LYS A 313 3.96 -11.91 3.97
C LYS A 313 2.56 -11.72 3.43
N GLY A 314 1.96 -10.58 3.72
CA GLY A 314 0.64 -10.21 3.23
C GLY A 314 0.62 -8.81 2.63
N ILE A 315 -0.28 -8.61 1.68
CA ILE A 315 -0.49 -7.33 0.99
C ILE A 315 -1.98 -7.03 1.00
N VAL A 316 -2.33 -5.80 1.31
CA VAL A 316 -3.69 -5.28 1.16
C VAL A 316 -3.64 -4.01 0.32
N ILE A 317 -4.46 -3.95 -0.71
CA ILE A 317 -4.56 -2.81 -1.63
C ILE A 317 -5.97 -2.23 -1.51
N PHE A 318 -6.05 -0.95 -1.17
CA PHE A 318 -7.27 -0.15 -1.19
C PHE A 318 -7.19 0.86 -2.33
N GLU A 319 -8.18 0.90 -3.19
CA GLU A 319 -8.26 1.84 -4.31
C GLU A 319 -9.60 2.56 -4.32
N SER A 320 -9.56 3.88 -4.49
CA SER A 320 -10.75 4.72 -4.63
C SER A 320 -10.45 6.00 -5.40
N ASN A 321 -11.40 6.44 -6.19
CA ASN A 321 -11.35 7.78 -6.82
C ASN A 321 -11.58 8.92 -5.79
N ASP A 322 -12.11 8.61 -4.62
CA ASP A 322 -12.19 9.54 -3.49
C ASP A 322 -11.21 9.13 -2.40
N PRO A 323 -10.02 9.77 -2.34
CA PRO A 323 -8.99 9.42 -1.36
C PRO A 323 -9.42 9.57 0.10
N ALA A 324 -10.47 10.36 0.38
CA ALA A 324 -10.98 10.52 1.74
C ALA A 324 -11.73 9.30 2.29
N LYS A 325 -12.11 8.37 1.42
CA LYS A 325 -12.74 7.10 1.80
C LYS A 325 -11.72 6.01 2.12
N LEU A 326 -10.44 6.25 1.80
CA LEU A 326 -9.36 5.31 2.09
C LEU A 326 -9.03 5.30 3.59
N PRO A 327 -8.72 4.14 4.18
CA PRO A 327 -8.43 4.02 5.60
C PRO A 327 -7.01 4.45 5.96
N MET A 328 -6.60 5.66 5.55
CA MET A 328 -5.26 6.17 5.84
C MET A 328 -5.33 7.43 6.71
N THR A 329 -4.32 7.62 7.54
CA THR A 329 -4.15 8.83 8.35
C THR A 329 -3.84 10.05 7.50
N THR A 330 -4.00 11.25 8.09
CA THR A 330 -3.66 12.53 7.44
C THR A 330 -2.20 12.64 7.03
N THR A 331 -1.33 11.94 7.74
CA THR A 331 0.11 11.86 7.45
C THR A 331 0.46 10.84 6.38
N LYS A 332 -0.51 10.02 5.93
CA LYS A 332 -0.32 8.93 4.94
C LYS A 332 0.68 7.85 5.41
N ARG A 333 0.89 7.71 6.74
CA ARG A 333 1.88 6.80 7.34
C ARG A 333 1.29 5.92 8.42
N GLY A 334 0.05 5.61 8.28
CA GLY A 334 -0.69 4.77 9.19
C GLY A 334 -2.11 4.59 8.72
N LEU A 335 -2.82 3.77 9.44
CA LEU A 335 -4.19 3.43 9.15
C LEU A 335 -5.12 4.15 10.12
N ASP A 336 -6.25 4.60 9.60
CA ASP A 336 -7.36 5.04 10.43
C ASP A 336 -8.10 3.81 10.98
N LEU A 337 -7.81 3.50 12.24
CA LEU A 337 -8.42 2.36 12.93
C LEU A 337 -9.92 2.54 13.18
N SER A 338 -10.44 3.76 13.05
CA SER A 338 -11.87 4.04 13.16
C SER A 338 -12.65 3.74 11.86
N SER A 339 -11.94 3.49 10.74
CA SER A 339 -12.54 3.15 9.46
C SER A 339 -13.29 1.81 9.52
N PRO A 340 -14.61 1.78 9.25
CA PRO A 340 -15.37 0.53 9.21
C PRO A 340 -14.88 -0.44 8.12
N ILE A 341 -14.39 0.10 6.99
CA ILE A 341 -13.82 -0.71 5.90
C ILE A 341 -12.57 -1.42 6.41
N TYR A 342 -11.68 -0.69 7.08
CA TYR A 342 -10.46 -1.28 7.62
C TYR A 342 -10.76 -2.35 8.68
N ALA A 343 -11.73 -2.12 9.54
CA ALA A 343 -12.12 -3.10 10.57
C ALA A 343 -12.60 -4.42 9.97
N ASP A 344 -13.39 -4.40 8.88
CA ASP A 344 -13.82 -5.63 8.19
C ASP A 344 -12.62 -6.30 7.47
N VAL A 345 -11.80 -5.53 6.77
CA VAL A 345 -10.61 -6.05 6.08
C VAL A 345 -9.59 -6.63 7.06
N LYS A 346 -9.39 -6.03 8.23
CA LYS A 346 -8.53 -6.56 9.29
C LYS A 346 -8.96 -7.95 9.74
N ASN A 347 -10.26 -8.25 9.76
CA ASN A 347 -10.74 -9.60 10.04
C ASN A 347 -10.28 -10.59 8.96
N ARG A 348 -10.30 -10.19 7.69
CA ARG A 348 -9.78 -11.03 6.58
C ARG A 348 -8.26 -11.21 6.64
N MET A 349 -7.54 -10.17 7.05
CA MET A 349 -6.10 -10.28 7.32
C MET A 349 -5.82 -11.32 8.41
N ARG A 350 -6.62 -11.30 9.49
CA ARG A 350 -6.54 -12.28 10.58
C ARG A 350 -6.87 -13.70 10.11
N ASP A 351 -7.90 -13.88 9.26
CA ASP A 351 -8.25 -15.19 8.69
C ASP A 351 -7.03 -15.77 7.95
N GLY A 352 -6.40 -14.97 7.09
CA GLY A 352 -5.18 -15.37 6.39
C GLY A 352 -4.01 -15.68 7.32
N LEU A 353 -3.71 -14.80 8.28
CA LEU A 353 -2.65 -15.03 9.27
C LEU A 353 -2.87 -16.34 10.03
N LYS A 354 -4.10 -16.61 10.43
CA LYS A 354 -4.43 -17.84 11.17
C LYS A 354 -4.11 -19.10 10.38
N MET A 355 -4.35 -19.06 9.05
CA MET A 355 -4.02 -20.19 8.18
C MET A 355 -2.52 -20.47 8.20
N PHE A 356 -1.69 -19.45 7.96
CA PHE A 356 -0.25 -19.62 7.82
C PHE A 356 0.48 -19.80 9.15
N THR A 357 0.02 -19.16 10.23
CA THR A 357 0.56 -19.39 11.57
C THR A 357 0.24 -20.80 12.08
N ASN A 358 -0.97 -21.30 11.85
CA ASN A 358 -1.33 -22.68 12.19
C ASN A 358 -0.51 -23.67 11.37
N TYR A 359 -0.32 -23.42 10.07
CA TYR A 359 0.53 -24.26 9.23
C TYR A 359 1.96 -24.31 9.76
N THR A 360 2.56 -23.17 10.06
CA THR A 360 3.92 -23.10 10.61
C THR A 360 4.02 -23.86 11.94
N ASN A 361 3.06 -23.68 12.84
CA ASN A 361 3.04 -24.36 14.12
C ASN A 361 2.92 -25.89 13.97
N GLN A 362 2.13 -26.34 13.00
CA GLN A 362 1.93 -27.76 12.73
C GLN A 362 3.20 -28.47 12.24
N TRP A 363 3.99 -27.76 11.43
CA TRP A 363 5.19 -28.33 10.82
C TRP A 363 6.48 -28.01 11.59
N LYS A 364 6.37 -27.31 12.71
CA LYS A 364 7.51 -27.04 13.59
C LYS A 364 8.19 -28.35 14.00
N GLY A 365 9.51 -28.42 13.84
CA GLY A 365 10.30 -29.62 14.13
C GLY A 365 10.20 -30.76 13.08
N ARG A 366 9.46 -30.54 11.98
CA ARG A 366 9.27 -31.53 10.89
C ARG A 366 9.51 -30.92 9.49
N ASN A 367 10.48 -30.03 9.39
CA ASN A 367 10.72 -29.26 8.15
C ASN A 367 11.01 -30.14 6.91
N LYS A 368 11.60 -31.35 7.11
CA LYS A 368 11.87 -32.30 6.01
C LYS A 368 10.60 -32.89 5.40
N GLU A 369 9.52 -32.94 6.18
CA GLU A 369 8.21 -33.46 5.77
C GLU A 369 7.27 -32.33 5.32
N GLU A 370 7.67 -31.10 5.53
CA GLU A 370 6.87 -29.93 5.30
C GLU A 370 6.74 -29.66 3.80
N ARG A 371 5.52 -29.39 3.32
CA ARG A 371 5.20 -29.29 1.91
C ARG A 371 5.83 -28.11 1.18
N VAL A 372 6.06 -26.97 1.85
CA VAL A 372 6.76 -25.83 1.23
C VAL A 372 8.22 -26.19 0.94
N HIS A 373 8.84 -27.06 1.75
CA HIS A 373 10.19 -27.56 1.52
C HIS A 373 10.22 -28.74 0.54
N SER A 374 9.18 -29.54 0.49
CA SER A 374 9.13 -30.82 -0.28
C SER A 374 8.45 -30.69 -1.64
N SER A 375 7.57 -29.73 -1.86
CA SER A 375 6.91 -29.51 -3.15
C SER A 375 7.69 -28.53 -4.02
N GLN A 376 7.56 -28.69 -5.34
CA GLN A 376 8.02 -27.67 -6.28
C GLN A 376 7.16 -26.42 -6.11
N THR A 377 7.62 -25.47 -5.28
CA THR A 377 7.01 -24.16 -5.15
C THR A 377 7.72 -23.17 -6.03
N GLU A 378 6.96 -22.33 -6.72
CA GLU A 378 7.47 -21.23 -7.53
C GLU A 378 7.17 -19.90 -6.86
N SER A 379 8.08 -18.96 -7.04
CA SER A 379 7.89 -17.57 -6.60
C SER A 379 7.02 -16.84 -7.63
N ILE A 380 5.80 -16.49 -7.26
CA ILE A 380 4.82 -15.86 -8.15
C ILE A 380 4.54 -14.44 -7.66
N SER A 381 4.52 -13.48 -8.59
CA SER A 381 4.13 -12.11 -8.29
C SER A 381 2.71 -12.06 -7.71
N TYR A 382 2.52 -11.28 -6.64
CA TYR A 382 1.20 -11.05 -6.05
C TYR A 382 0.17 -10.54 -7.09
N LYS A 383 0.60 -9.81 -8.12
CA LYS A 383 -0.25 -9.32 -9.21
C LYS A 383 -0.88 -10.47 -10.00
N ILE A 384 -0.07 -11.48 -10.34
CA ILE A 384 -0.55 -12.67 -11.05
C ILE A 384 -1.57 -13.41 -10.18
N LEU A 385 -1.30 -13.55 -8.88
CA LEU A 385 -2.22 -14.17 -7.94
C LEU A 385 -3.54 -13.39 -7.82
N LEU A 386 -3.48 -12.06 -7.88
CA LEU A 386 -4.67 -11.22 -7.87
C LEU A 386 -5.39 -11.17 -9.22
N GLN A 387 -4.70 -11.35 -10.34
CA GLN A 387 -5.30 -11.40 -11.68
C GLN A 387 -5.92 -12.74 -11.98
N ASP A 388 -5.36 -13.83 -11.46
CA ASP A 388 -5.81 -15.19 -11.74
C ASP A 388 -7.17 -15.49 -11.12
N GLN A 389 -8.22 -15.03 -11.81
CA GLN A 389 -9.59 -15.44 -11.51
C GLN A 389 -9.78 -16.94 -11.73
N THR A 390 -8.91 -17.59 -12.50
CA THR A 390 -8.98 -19.04 -12.76
C THR A 390 -8.54 -19.87 -11.57
N THR A 391 -7.72 -19.35 -10.65
CA THR A 391 -7.39 -20.03 -9.40
C THR A 391 -8.61 -20.12 -8.47
N GLU A 392 -9.48 -19.13 -8.47
CA GLU A 392 -10.79 -19.23 -7.82
C GLU A 392 -11.78 -20.09 -8.63
N GLN A 393 -11.70 -20.07 -9.96
CA GLN A 393 -12.61 -20.83 -10.85
C GLN A 393 -12.23 -22.30 -10.99
N LYS A 394 -10.97 -22.69 -10.84
CA LYS A 394 -10.52 -24.11 -10.97
C LYS A 394 -10.76 -24.96 -9.72
N LEU A 395 -11.14 -24.40 -8.60
CA LEU A 395 -11.39 -25.14 -7.36
C LEU A 395 -12.79 -24.95 -6.79
N GLY A 396 -13.77 -24.58 -7.65
CA GLY A 396 -14.81 -24.83 -7.21
C GLY A 396 -16.12 -24.40 -6.90
N ILE A 397 -16.84 -24.87 -6.06
CA ILE A 397 -18.24 -24.73 -5.68
C ILE A 397 -18.32 -23.92 -4.40
N THR A 398 -19.15 -22.87 -4.33
CA THR A 398 -19.46 -22.18 -3.07
C THR A 398 -20.76 -22.73 -2.52
N PHE A 399 -20.70 -23.38 -1.37
CA PHE A 399 -21.87 -23.78 -0.63
C PHE A 399 -22.19 -22.76 0.46
N LYS A 400 -23.45 -22.39 0.56
CA LYS A 400 -23.99 -21.77 1.76
C LYS A 400 -24.66 -22.82 2.60
N ASN A 401 -24.40 -22.85 3.89
CA ASN A 401 -25.26 -23.60 4.80
C ASN A 401 -26.65 -22.96 4.80
N LYS A 402 -27.68 -23.77 4.57
CA LYS A 402 -29.08 -23.33 4.52
C LYS A 402 -29.52 -22.52 5.76
N ASN A 403 -28.86 -22.73 6.90
CA ASN A 403 -29.24 -22.11 8.17
C ASN A 403 -28.41 -20.90 8.57
N GLU A 404 -27.23 -20.65 7.98
CA GLU A 404 -26.30 -19.64 8.48
C GLU A 404 -25.63 -18.81 7.41
N GLY A 405 -25.80 -19.10 6.14
CA GLY A 405 -25.16 -18.37 5.03
C GLY A 405 -23.63 -18.43 5.04
N LYS A 406 -23.04 -19.42 5.73
CA LYS A 406 -21.58 -19.57 5.83
C LYS A 406 -21.00 -20.17 4.57
N ILE A 407 -19.87 -19.61 4.17
CA ILE A 407 -19.10 -20.06 3.02
C ILE A 407 -17.99 -20.99 3.53
N TYR A 408 -17.84 -22.16 2.93
CA TYR A 408 -16.83 -23.16 3.31
C TYR A 408 -15.65 -23.15 2.33
N GLN A 409 -14.42 -23.11 2.83
CA GLN A 409 -13.17 -23.03 2.07
C GLN A 409 -12.35 -24.30 2.21
N PRO A 410 -11.75 -24.84 1.14
CA PRO A 410 -10.78 -25.90 1.32
C PRO A 410 -9.65 -25.34 2.19
N SER A 411 -9.56 -25.81 3.41
CA SER A 411 -8.39 -25.52 4.22
C SER A 411 -7.18 -26.15 3.55
N LEU A 412 -6.02 -25.51 3.68
CA LEU A 412 -4.74 -26.18 3.43
C LEU A 412 -4.78 -27.57 4.10
N PRO A 413 -4.28 -28.61 3.42
CA PRO A 413 -4.37 -29.97 3.94
C PRO A 413 -3.86 -30.02 5.37
N HIS A 414 -4.72 -30.41 6.27
CA HIS A 414 -4.41 -30.49 7.68
C HIS A 414 -4.35 -31.95 8.08
N PRO A 415 -3.28 -32.40 8.69
CA PRO A 415 -3.13 -33.82 9.05
C PRO A 415 -4.00 -34.27 10.22
N SER A 416 -4.53 -33.35 11.05
CA SER A 416 -5.39 -33.78 12.16
C SER A 416 -6.72 -33.08 12.08
N ASN A 417 -7.72 -33.75 11.65
CA ASN A 417 -8.70 -33.62 11.44
C ASN A 417 -9.93 -33.35 11.95
N ASP A 418 -10.57 -33.41 12.64
CA ASP A 418 -11.95 -33.51 13.12
C ASP A 418 -12.83 -32.28 13.13
N LYS A 419 -12.37 -31.09 12.75
CA LYS A 419 -13.13 -29.85 12.93
C LYS A 419 -13.09 -28.86 11.79
N LYS A 420 -12.80 -29.30 10.56
CA LYS A 420 -12.51 -28.30 9.55
C LYS A 420 -13.35 -28.35 8.31
N TYR A 421 -13.74 -27.16 7.93
CA TYR A 421 -14.62 -26.87 6.82
C TYR A 421 -13.82 -26.86 5.51
N VAL A 422 -14.37 -27.46 4.48
CA VAL A 422 -13.88 -27.31 3.11
C VAL A 422 -14.77 -26.29 2.42
N ILE A 423 -14.21 -25.15 1.97
CA ILE A 423 -14.93 -24.28 1.05
C ILE A 423 -14.69 -24.78 -0.35
N ILE A 424 -15.74 -25.05 -1.04
CA ILE A 424 -15.76 -25.43 -2.43
C ILE A 424 -16.44 -24.29 -3.18
N ARG A 425 -15.75 -23.65 -4.12
CA ARG A 425 -16.30 -22.60 -4.98
C ARG A 425 -16.50 -23.13 -6.38
N TYR A 426 -17.63 -22.87 -6.99
CA TYR A 426 -17.94 -23.23 -8.37
C TYR A 426 -18.15 -22.00 -9.24
N SER A 427 -17.71 -22.06 -10.49
CA SER A 427 -17.71 -20.92 -11.42
C SER A 427 -19.09 -20.49 -11.94
N LYS A 428 -20.11 -21.25 -11.67
CA LYS A 428 -21.49 -20.90 -11.96
C LYS A 428 -22.32 -21.02 -10.69
N PRO A 429 -23.26 -20.12 -10.44
CA PRO A 429 -24.21 -20.29 -9.35
C PRO A 429 -25.01 -21.57 -9.63
N ILE A 430 -24.76 -22.59 -8.86
CA ILE A 430 -25.58 -23.81 -8.84
C ILE A 430 -26.55 -23.59 -7.69
N ASP A 431 -27.81 -23.86 -7.93
CA ASP A 431 -28.82 -23.76 -6.90
C ASP A 431 -28.49 -24.78 -5.80
N GLU A 432 -28.22 -24.29 -4.61
CA GLU A 432 -27.81 -25.09 -3.46
C GLU A 432 -28.79 -26.20 -3.16
N VAL A 433 -30.07 -25.97 -3.43
CA VAL A 433 -31.16 -26.91 -3.21
C VAL A 433 -31.01 -28.13 -4.12
N ASP A 434 -30.56 -27.97 -5.36
CA ASP A 434 -30.44 -29.07 -6.29
C ASP A 434 -29.24 -29.96 -5.99
N ILE A 435 -28.13 -29.42 -5.53
CA ILE A 435 -26.99 -30.26 -5.12
C ILE A 435 -27.30 -31.05 -3.85
N VAL A 436 -27.87 -30.38 -2.86
CA VAL A 436 -28.26 -31.05 -1.61
C VAL A 436 -29.33 -32.09 -1.86
N LYS A 437 -30.35 -31.81 -2.69
CA LYS A 437 -31.39 -32.75 -3.04
C LYS A 437 -30.90 -33.93 -3.87
N ASN A 438 -29.99 -33.69 -4.81
CA ASN A 438 -29.52 -34.76 -5.71
C ASN A 438 -28.45 -35.64 -5.05
N TYR A 439 -27.70 -35.14 -4.09
CA TYR A 439 -26.61 -35.91 -3.50
C TYR A 439 -26.94 -36.51 -2.14
N PHE A 440 -27.72 -35.83 -1.32
CA PHE A 440 -28.04 -36.27 0.04
C PHE A 440 -29.47 -36.83 0.17
N SER A 441 -30.05 -37.28 -0.96
CA SER A 441 -31.37 -37.95 -1.03
C SER A 441 -32.48 -37.37 -0.18
N ASN A 442 -33.34 -36.64 -0.78
CA ASN A 442 -34.76 -36.43 -0.46
C ASN A 442 -35.22 -36.12 0.96
N ASP A 443 -34.31 -35.92 1.91
CA ASP A 443 -34.67 -35.62 3.29
C ASP A 443 -34.33 -34.17 3.63
N ASP A 444 -35.34 -33.34 3.85
CA ASP A 444 -35.20 -31.94 4.29
C ASP A 444 -34.61 -31.79 5.69
N SER A 445 -34.36 -32.90 6.39
CA SER A 445 -33.89 -32.98 7.76
C SER A 445 -32.43 -33.40 7.93
N ILE A 446 -31.61 -33.34 6.89
CA ILE A 446 -30.21 -33.80 6.99
C ILE A 446 -29.45 -33.03 8.06
N GLN A 447 -29.24 -33.65 9.21
CA GLN A 447 -28.38 -33.19 10.29
C GLN A 447 -26.96 -33.72 10.09
N MET A 448 -26.32 -33.35 8.98
CA MET A 448 -24.89 -33.63 8.82
C MET A 448 -24.07 -32.58 9.57
N LYS A 449 -23.01 -33.02 10.22
CA LYS A 449 -22.02 -32.07 10.72
C LYS A 449 -21.40 -31.32 9.55
N PRO A 450 -21.06 -30.04 9.70
CA PRO A 450 -20.46 -29.28 8.60
C PRO A 450 -19.23 -29.92 7.96
N SER A 451 -18.46 -30.71 8.71
CA SER A 451 -17.34 -31.49 8.18
C SER A 451 -17.76 -32.63 7.25
N GLU A 452 -18.86 -33.32 7.56
CA GLU A 452 -19.37 -34.42 6.76
C GLU A 452 -19.95 -33.90 5.44
N VAL A 453 -20.64 -32.76 5.45
CA VAL A 453 -21.10 -32.07 4.24
C VAL A 453 -19.94 -31.66 3.36
N GLY A 454 -18.86 -31.15 3.94
CA GLY A 454 -17.65 -30.78 3.20
C GLY A 454 -17.00 -31.96 2.50
N ASP A 455 -16.86 -33.09 3.18
CA ASP A 455 -16.22 -34.29 2.65
C ASP A 455 -17.05 -34.92 1.52
N GLU A 456 -18.36 -34.99 1.65
CA GLU A 456 -19.24 -35.52 0.63
C GLU A 456 -19.31 -34.60 -0.61
N CYS A 457 -19.33 -33.29 -0.41
CA CYS A 457 -19.21 -32.31 -1.49
C CYS A 457 -17.89 -32.42 -2.22
N PHE A 458 -16.80 -32.67 -1.51
CA PHE A 458 -15.48 -32.87 -2.11
C PHE A 458 -15.43 -34.15 -2.98
N LYS A 459 -16.00 -35.23 -2.50
CA LYS A 459 -16.15 -36.49 -3.30
C LYS A 459 -16.93 -36.25 -4.57
N TYR A 460 -18.06 -35.53 -4.50
CA TYR A 460 -18.87 -35.20 -5.66
C TYR A 460 -18.08 -34.43 -6.71
N ILE A 461 -17.29 -33.46 -6.31
CA ILE A 461 -16.44 -32.68 -7.22
C ILE A 461 -15.36 -33.54 -7.86
N LEU A 462 -14.69 -34.35 -7.06
CA LEU A 462 -13.71 -35.30 -7.58
C LEU A 462 -14.33 -36.26 -8.61
N ASP A 463 -15.57 -36.66 -8.40
CA ASP A 463 -16.30 -37.55 -9.35
C ASP A 463 -16.68 -36.82 -10.63
N ILE A 464 -17.10 -35.55 -10.55
CA ILE A 464 -17.30 -34.68 -11.72
C ILE A 464 -15.99 -34.48 -12.49
N GLN A 465 -14.92 -34.16 -11.80
CA GLN A 465 -13.60 -33.93 -12.43
C GLN A 465 -13.04 -35.19 -13.09
N LYS A 466 -13.41 -36.37 -12.59
CA LYS A 466 -13.04 -37.66 -13.18
C LYS A 466 -13.96 -38.07 -14.35
N GLY A 467 -14.89 -37.21 -14.73
CA GLY A 467 -15.83 -37.51 -15.85
C GLY A 467 -16.84 -38.61 -15.52
N ARG A 468 -17.11 -38.87 -14.27
CA ARG A 468 -18.15 -39.76 -13.82
C ARG A 468 -19.45 -38.96 -13.65
N GLU A 469 -20.23 -38.82 -14.69
CA GLU A 469 -21.61 -38.35 -14.58
C GLU A 469 -22.43 -39.38 -13.81
N LYS A 470 -23.17 -38.95 -12.83
CA LYS A 470 -24.32 -39.65 -12.30
C LYS A 470 -25.58 -39.07 -12.90
#